data_2c2bf4a25b6037e7743e7a13b389094c
#
_entry.id   2c2bf4a25b6037e7743e7a13b389094c
#
_cell.length_a   1.000
_cell.length_b   1.000
_cell.length_c   1.000
_cell.angle_alpha   90.00
_cell.angle_beta   90.00
_cell.angle_gamma   90.00
#
_symmetry.space_group_name_H-M   'P 1'
#
loop_
_entity.id
_entity.type
_entity.pdbx_description
1 polymer ?
#
loop_
_entity_poly.entity_id
_entity_poly.type
_entity_poly.pdbx_seq_one_letter_code
_entity_poly.pdbx_strand_id
1 'polypeptide(L)'
;MLKSFSKKLFPALAIALIAAPLLGQKPRPASTLRQKPFPSATRGAIEEALGRKGTPSPGGVLRFGFPRGDLQVVKSGITIRPALALGSWVAFQRIGDHAMVMGDLVLLESEVESVMASLQENGVEQTALHNHLLGESPHVMYMHVHAIGNPARIAKAIRTALEFTETPLAASPSAPAAASVDLDTAAIARTIGVHGKVAGGVYQLSVARREKILIEKHEVPPAMGVATGINFQPTGAGKAAITGDFVLIGREVNPVLWELTQAGIQVTAIHSHMIDEQPRLYFMHFWAIDDALKLARGLRAALDRTASKK
;
A
#
# COMPACT_ATOMS: atom_id res chain seq x y z
N MET A 1 -28.02 -70.98 -38.35
CA MET A 1 -29.17 -70.78 -37.46
C MET A 1 -29.11 -69.32 -36.99
N LEU A 2 -29.85 -68.42 -37.67
CA LEU A 2 -29.96 -67.01 -37.29
C LEU A 2 -31.13 -66.88 -36.34
N LYS A 3 -30.88 -66.27 -35.11
CA LYS A 3 -31.97 -65.87 -34.23
C LYS A 3 -32.25 -64.38 -34.41
N SER A 4 -33.47 -64.11 -34.84
CA SER A 4 -34.09 -62.80 -34.98
C SER A 4 -34.23 -62.13 -33.64
N PHE A 5 -33.77 -60.85 -33.51
CA PHE A 5 -34.06 -59.98 -32.35
C PHE A 5 -35.14 -59.00 -32.79
N SER A 6 -36.27 -59.13 -32.13
CA SER A 6 -37.45 -58.25 -32.23
C SER A 6 -37.15 -56.87 -31.58
N LYS A 7 -37.35 -55.76 -32.38
CA LYS A 7 -37.29 -54.40 -31.92
C LYS A 7 -38.61 -54.03 -31.24
N LYS A 8 -38.57 -53.81 -29.95
CA LYS A 8 -39.67 -53.17 -29.20
C LYS A 8 -39.53 -51.64 -29.31
N LEU A 9 -40.51 -51.01 -29.95
CA LEU A 9 -40.70 -49.55 -29.93
C LEU A 9 -41.18 -49.13 -28.56
N PHE A 10 -40.49 -48.15 -27.93
CA PHE A 10 -41.01 -47.40 -26.81
C PHE A 10 -41.53 -46.05 -27.32
N PRO A 11 -42.71 -45.55 -26.85
CA PRO A 11 -43.19 -44.26 -27.25
C PRO A 11 -42.42 -43.15 -26.50
N ALA A 12 -41.97 -42.15 -27.27
CA ALA A 12 -41.33 -40.96 -26.73
C ALA A 12 -42.38 -40.04 -26.09
N LEU A 13 -42.27 -39.85 -24.78
CA LEU A 13 -43.04 -38.88 -24.04
C LEU A 13 -42.40 -37.50 -24.19
N ALA A 14 -43.01 -36.60 -24.97
CA ALA A 14 -42.55 -35.23 -25.12
C ALA A 14 -42.95 -34.42 -23.90
N ILE A 15 -41.99 -34.09 -23.05
CA ILE A 15 -42.14 -33.12 -21.95
C ILE A 15 -41.90 -31.72 -22.51
N ALA A 16 -42.98 -30.94 -22.68
CA ALA A 16 -42.91 -29.52 -23.01
C ALA A 16 -42.37 -28.74 -21.80
N LEU A 17 -41.09 -28.33 -21.83
CA LEU A 17 -40.56 -27.35 -20.86
C LEU A 17 -41.15 -25.95 -21.20
N ILE A 18 -42.04 -25.45 -20.35
CA ILE A 18 -42.49 -24.07 -20.39
C ILE A 18 -41.36 -23.25 -19.74
N ALA A 19 -40.57 -22.57 -20.54
CA ALA A 19 -39.59 -21.58 -20.07
C ALA A 19 -40.33 -20.31 -19.64
N ALA A 20 -40.47 -20.12 -18.33
CA ALA A 20 -40.92 -18.84 -17.79
C ALA A 20 -39.78 -17.80 -17.95
N PRO A 21 -40.05 -16.57 -18.42
CA PRO A 21 -39.02 -15.55 -18.53
C PRO A 21 -38.54 -15.17 -17.13
N LEU A 22 -37.25 -15.42 -16.85
CA LEU A 22 -36.57 -14.84 -15.70
C LEU A 22 -36.52 -13.32 -15.92
N LEU A 23 -37.45 -12.61 -15.23
CA LEU A 23 -37.38 -11.16 -15.08
C LEU A 23 -36.03 -10.81 -14.49
N GLY A 24 -35.15 -10.21 -15.31
CA GLY A 24 -33.82 -9.77 -14.95
C GLY A 24 -33.89 -8.82 -13.75
N GLN A 25 -33.54 -9.31 -12.58
CA GLN A 25 -33.22 -8.44 -11.46
C GLN A 25 -31.99 -7.62 -11.87
N LYS A 26 -32.20 -6.31 -12.08
CA LYS A 26 -31.08 -5.36 -12.19
C LYS A 26 -30.15 -5.60 -11.00
N PRO A 27 -28.83 -5.77 -11.22
CA PRO A 27 -27.90 -5.88 -10.11
C PRO A 27 -28.11 -4.66 -9.21
N ARG A 28 -28.42 -4.89 -7.94
CA ARG A 28 -28.42 -3.82 -6.93
C ARG A 28 -27.05 -3.15 -7.00
N PRO A 29 -26.97 -1.80 -7.12
CA PRO A 29 -25.70 -1.13 -7.03
C PRO A 29 -25.07 -1.54 -5.70
N ALA A 30 -23.82 -2.01 -5.75
CA ALA A 30 -23.07 -2.32 -4.55
C ALA A 30 -23.14 -1.09 -3.66
N SER A 31 -23.79 -1.22 -2.52
CA SER A 31 -23.90 -0.16 -1.52
C SER A 31 -22.47 0.27 -1.21
N THR A 32 -22.11 1.50 -1.54
CA THR A 32 -20.92 2.16 -1.02
C THR A 32 -21.15 2.36 0.47
N LEU A 33 -20.97 1.28 1.24
CA LEU A 33 -20.95 1.35 2.69
C LEU A 33 -19.76 2.25 3.03
N ARG A 34 -20.06 3.50 3.34
CA ARG A 34 -19.09 4.44 3.90
C ARG A 34 -18.53 3.74 5.12
N GLN A 35 -17.27 3.27 5.01
CA GLN A 35 -16.65 2.49 6.06
C GLN A 35 -16.61 3.33 7.32
N LYS A 36 -17.20 2.78 8.38
CA LYS A 36 -17.32 3.48 9.66
C LYS A 36 -16.00 3.41 10.40
N PRO A 37 -15.58 4.50 11.06
CA PRO A 37 -14.42 4.46 11.94
C PRO A 37 -14.64 3.47 13.09
N PHE A 38 -13.55 3.08 13.75
CA PHE A 38 -13.65 2.27 14.96
C PHE A 38 -14.38 3.02 16.08
N PRO A 39 -15.20 2.33 16.90
CA PRO A 39 -15.69 2.88 18.16
C PRO A 39 -14.54 3.33 19.06
N SER A 40 -14.77 4.33 19.91
CA SER A 40 -13.74 4.91 20.77
C SER A 40 -13.04 3.87 21.66
N ALA A 41 -13.78 2.92 22.22
CA ALA A 41 -13.23 1.84 23.05
C ALA A 41 -12.29 0.92 22.23
N THR A 42 -12.70 0.49 21.03
CA THR A 42 -11.86 -0.33 20.15
C THR A 42 -10.61 0.43 19.70
N ARG A 43 -10.77 1.72 19.33
CA ARG A 43 -9.64 2.57 19.00
C ARG A 43 -8.66 2.68 20.17
N GLY A 44 -9.17 2.91 21.39
CA GLY A 44 -8.37 2.97 22.61
C GLY A 44 -7.56 1.69 22.83
N ALA A 45 -8.19 0.51 22.67
CA ALA A 45 -7.51 -0.78 22.80
C ALA A 45 -6.41 -1.02 21.77
N ILE A 46 -6.60 -0.57 20.50
CA ILE A 46 -5.55 -0.62 19.46
C ILE A 46 -4.39 0.29 19.84
N GLU A 47 -4.69 1.54 20.24
CA GLU A 47 -3.69 2.55 20.62
C GLU A 47 -2.87 2.13 21.84
N GLU A 48 -3.53 1.51 22.83
CA GLU A 48 -2.88 0.94 24.01
C GLU A 48 -1.95 -0.22 23.64
N ALA A 49 -2.45 -1.18 22.84
CA ALA A 49 -1.67 -2.34 22.40
C ALA A 49 -0.42 -1.95 21.58
N LEU A 50 -0.51 -0.93 20.72
CA LEU A 50 0.62 -0.40 19.95
C LEU A 50 1.51 0.58 20.77
N GLY A 51 1.04 1.06 21.92
CA GLY A 51 1.74 2.07 22.71
C GLY A 51 1.82 3.45 22.03
N ARG A 52 0.89 3.74 21.09
CA ARG A 52 0.95 4.94 20.23
C ARG A 52 -0.43 5.40 19.80
N LYS A 53 -0.62 6.69 19.60
CA LYS A 53 -1.85 7.27 19.06
C LYS A 53 -1.94 7.05 17.56
N GLY A 54 -3.13 6.61 17.08
CA GLY A 54 -3.42 6.46 15.67
C GLY A 54 -3.92 7.75 15.04
N THR A 55 -3.55 7.95 13.77
CA THR A 55 -4.03 9.07 12.94
C THR A 55 -5.23 8.62 12.11
N PRO A 56 -6.42 9.21 12.30
CA PRO A 56 -7.55 8.98 11.42
C PRO A 56 -7.23 9.38 9.98
N SER A 57 -7.56 8.51 9.04
CA SER A 57 -7.30 8.69 7.61
C SER A 57 -8.57 8.47 6.79
N PRO A 58 -8.63 8.97 5.54
CA PRO A 58 -9.80 8.76 4.68
C PRO A 58 -10.19 7.29 4.55
N GLY A 59 -11.48 7.02 4.37
CA GLY A 59 -12.01 5.65 4.30
C GLY A 59 -12.22 4.98 5.66
N GLY A 60 -12.21 5.72 6.78
CA GLY A 60 -12.39 5.18 8.13
C GLY A 60 -11.18 4.41 8.65
N VAL A 61 -10.04 4.60 8.02
CA VAL A 61 -8.76 3.96 8.36
C VAL A 61 -8.13 4.64 9.58
N LEU A 62 -7.56 3.84 10.48
CA LEU A 62 -6.72 4.29 11.57
C LEU A 62 -5.27 3.90 11.29
N ARG A 63 -4.38 4.88 11.12
CA ARG A 63 -3.00 4.65 10.69
C ARG A 63 -2.00 4.97 11.80
N PHE A 64 -0.97 4.13 11.91
CA PHE A 64 0.13 4.28 12.86
C PHE A 64 1.45 4.29 12.09
N GLY A 65 2.37 5.18 12.44
CA GLY A 65 3.70 5.27 11.84
C GLY A 65 4.78 5.02 12.88
N PHE A 66 5.82 4.30 12.49
CA PHE A 66 6.99 3.98 13.31
C PHE A 66 8.25 4.32 12.50
N PRO A 67 8.63 5.60 12.46
CA PRO A 67 9.82 6.01 11.70
C PRO A 67 11.09 5.42 12.35
N ARG A 68 11.98 4.86 11.52
CA ARG A 68 13.29 4.34 11.91
C ARG A 68 14.29 5.49 12.11
N GLY A 69 14.05 6.28 13.14
CA GLY A 69 14.94 7.38 13.53
C GLY A 69 16.27 6.92 14.15
N ASP A 70 16.38 5.64 14.46
CA ASP A 70 17.56 4.91 14.89
C ASP A 70 18.57 4.67 13.76
N LEU A 71 18.10 4.63 12.50
CA LEU A 71 18.92 4.31 11.33
C LEU A 71 19.52 5.56 10.67
N GLN A 72 20.77 5.46 10.25
CA GLN A 72 21.44 6.45 9.40
C GLN A 72 21.76 5.82 8.04
N VAL A 73 20.73 5.73 7.20
CA VAL A 73 20.87 5.14 5.86
C VAL A 73 21.35 6.20 4.89
N VAL A 74 22.40 5.87 4.12
CA VAL A 74 22.96 6.75 3.09
C VAL A 74 22.83 6.09 1.72
N LYS A 75 22.39 6.86 0.72
CA LYS A 75 22.35 6.47 -0.68
C LYS A 75 22.86 7.61 -1.56
N SER A 76 23.83 7.29 -2.45
CA SER A 76 24.43 8.27 -3.38
C SER A 76 24.88 9.57 -2.68
N GLY A 77 25.47 9.45 -1.46
CA GLY A 77 25.92 10.57 -0.65
C GLY A 77 24.83 11.35 0.08
N ILE A 78 23.57 10.95 -0.03
CA ILE A 78 22.44 11.58 0.66
C ILE A 78 22.02 10.73 1.86
N THR A 79 21.97 11.34 3.04
CA THR A 79 21.35 10.72 4.22
C THR A 79 19.83 10.71 4.04
N ILE A 80 19.25 9.52 4.04
CA ILE A 80 17.81 9.30 3.87
C ILE A 80 17.08 9.68 5.15
N ARG A 81 16.18 10.66 5.05
CA ARG A 81 15.29 11.00 6.18
C ARG A 81 14.26 9.90 6.41
N PRO A 82 13.90 9.58 7.65
CA PRO A 82 12.84 8.59 7.92
C PRO A 82 11.56 8.83 7.11
N ALA A 83 11.15 10.08 6.95
CA ALA A 83 9.98 10.47 6.17
C ALA A 83 10.12 10.26 4.65
N LEU A 84 11.35 10.07 4.12
CA LEU A 84 11.55 9.79 2.71
C LEU A 84 11.25 8.32 2.38
N ALA A 85 11.88 7.38 3.14
CA ALA A 85 11.77 5.95 2.87
C ALA A 85 11.81 5.04 4.11
N LEU A 86 12.17 5.54 5.31
CA LEU A 86 12.42 4.68 6.48
C LEU A 86 11.27 4.73 7.50
N GLY A 87 10.04 4.76 7.02
CA GLY A 87 8.86 4.86 7.87
C GLY A 87 8.03 3.58 7.89
N SER A 88 8.28 2.68 8.85
CA SER A 88 7.34 1.58 9.11
C SER A 88 5.96 2.13 9.42
N TRP A 89 4.92 1.45 8.94
CA TRP A 89 3.54 1.84 9.22
C TRP A 89 2.62 0.64 9.23
N VAL A 90 1.52 0.78 9.99
CA VAL A 90 0.38 -0.15 9.94
C VAL A 90 -0.92 0.64 9.89
N ALA A 91 -1.90 0.10 9.18
CA ALA A 91 -3.20 0.71 8.96
C ALA A 91 -4.30 -0.31 9.25
N PHE A 92 -5.29 0.13 10.01
CA PHE A 92 -6.43 -0.67 10.45
C PHE A 92 -7.69 -0.16 9.78
N GLN A 93 -8.43 -1.04 9.15
CA GLN A 93 -9.74 -0.78 8.58
C GLN A 93 -10.77 -1.67 9.28
N ARG A 94 -11.88 -1.07 9.74
CA ARG A 94 -12.94 -1.84 10.41
C ARG A 94 -13.71 -2.70 9.41
N ILE A 95 -13.87 -4.00 9.73
CA ILE A 95 -14.71 -4.96 9.02
C ILE A 95 -15.64 -5.62 10.04
N GLY A 96 -16.87 -5.12 10.19
CA GLY A 96 -17.78 -5.59 11.23
C GLY A 96 -17.20 -5.40 12.63
N ASP A 97 -16.99 -6.50 13.36
CA ASP A 97 -16.34 -6.53 14.68
C ASP A 97 -14.83 -6.83 14.60
N HIS A 98 -14.32 -7.07 13.40
CA HIS A 98 -12.91 -7.30 13.10
C HIS A 98 -12.24 -6.07 12.50
N ALA A 99 -10.94 -6.18 12.30
CA ALA A 99 -10.15 -5.27 11.47
C ALA A 99 -9.47 -6.05 10.35
N MET A 100 -9.40 -5.45 9.16
CA MET A 100 -8.35 -5.72 8.19
C MET A 100 -7.17 -4.84 8.54
N VAL A 101 -6.00 -5.43 8.61
CA VAL A 101 -4.75 -4.72 8.91
C VAL A 101 -3.78 -4.94 7.75
N MET A 102 -3.16 -3.87 7.32
CA MET A 102 -2.06 -3.89 6.35
C MET A 102 -0.93 -3.01 6.87
N GLY A 103 0.28 -3.34 6.50
CA GLY A 103 1.44 -2.56 6.93
C GLY A 103 2.66 -2.81 6.07
N ASP A 104 3.67 -2.01 6.33
CA ASP A 104 4.98 -2.10 5.72
C ASP A 104 6.02 -1.80 6.80
N LEU A 105 6.85 -2.79 7.14
CA LEU A 105 7.83 -2.72 8.20
C LEU A 105 9.22 -2.54 7.59
N VAL A 106 9.92 -1.49 7.99
CA VAL A 106 11.29 -1.20 7.59
C VAL A 106 12.25 -1.91 8.54
N LEU A 107 13.04 -2.83 8.00
CA LEU A 107 13.89 -3.74 8.77
C LEU A 107 15.34 -3.70 8.26
N LEU A 108 16.31 -3.85 9.16
CA LEU A 108 17.64 -4.30 8.77
C LEU A 108 17.56 -5.78 8.36
N GLU A 109 18.47 -6.25 7.52
CA GLU A 109 18.55 -7.66 7.13
C GLU A 109 18.64 -8.60 8.36
N SER A 110 19.37 -8.17 9.40
CA SER A 110 19.51 -8.92 10.66
C SER A 110 18.23 -9.00 11.50
N GLU A 111 17.24 -8.15 11.26
CA GLU A 111 15.96 -8.11 11.99
C GLU A 111 14.87 -8.97 11.30
N VAL A 112 15.04 -9.30 10.01
CA VAL A 112 14.02 -9.91 9.16
C VAL A 112 13.52 -11.24 9.74
N GLU A 113 14.41 -12.16 10.08
CA GLU A 113 14.05 -13.51 10.52
C GLU A 113 13.25 -13.47 11.84
N SER A 114 13.73 -12.72 12.82
CA SER A 114 13.08 -12.63 14.14
C SER A 114 11.71 -11.96 14.06
N VAL A 115 11.59 -10.88 13.28
CA VAL A 115 10.30 -10.18 13.07
C VAL A 115 9.32 -11.09 12.33
N MET A 116 9.76 -11.79 11.28
CA MET A 116 8.93 -12.73 10.51
C MET A 116 8.41 -13.87 11.40
N ALA A 117 9.28 -14.51 12.17
CA ALA A 117 8.91 -15.59 13.08
C ALA A 117 7.86 -15.13 14.11
N SER A 118 8.11 -13.97 14.75
CA SER A 118 7.18 -13.38 15.72
C SER A 118 5.80 -13.09 15.13
N LEU A 119 5.75 -12.54 13.91
CA LEU A 119 4.48 -12.27 13.22
C LEU A 119 3.72 -13.57 12.91
N GLN A 120 4.41 -14.61 12.40
CA GLN A 120 3.82 -15.91 12.08
C GLN A 120 3.24 -16.62 13.32
N GLU A 121 3.99 -16.63 14.41
CA GLU A 121 3.53 -17.21 15.69
C GLU A 121 2.27 -16.53 16.22
N ASN A 122 2.06 -15.26 15.89
CA ASN A 122 0.92 -14.46 16.29
C ASN A 122 -0.19 -14.35 15.22
N GLY A 123 -0.09 -15.10 14.12
CA GLY A 123 -1.10 -15.17 13.06
C GLY A 123 -1.22 -13.91 12.22
N VAL A 124 -0.11 -13.19 12.01
CA VAL A 124 -0.01 -12.08 11.06
C VAL A 124 0.76 -12.56 9.83
N GLU A 125 0.16 -12.47 8.67
CA GLU A 125 0.72 -12.92 7.41
C GLU A 125 1.77 -11.93 6.88
N GLN A 126 2.84 -12.46 6.25
CA GLN A 126 3.78 -11.69 5.45
C GLN A 126 3.40 -11.87 3.99
N THR A 127 3.14 -10.77 3.31
CA THR A 127 2.67 -10.78 1.93
C THR A 127 3.72 -10.36 0.92
N ALA A 128 4.80 -9.72 1.37
CA ALA A 128 6.00 -9.44 0.58
C ALA A 128 7.19 -9.14 1.48
N LEU A 129 8.40 -9.42 0.97
CA LEU A 129 9.68 -8.99 1.52
C LEU A 129 10.57 -8.53 0.36
N HIS A 130 10.98 -7.26 0.36
CA HIS A 130 11.68 -6.66 -0.78
C HIS A 130 12.48 -5.42 -0.38
N ASN A 131 13.24 -4.85 -1.31
CA ASN A 131 13.93 -3.57 -1.18
C ASN A 131 13.11 -2.42 -1.81
N HIS A 132 13.28 -1.21 -1.32
CA HIS A 132 12.82 0.02 -2.01
C HIS A 132 13.97 0.72 -2.76
N LEU A 133 15.17 0.59 -2.26
CA LEU A 133 16.36 1.25 -2.77
C LEU A 133 17.37 0.21 -3.28
N LEU A 134 18.40 0.64 -3.99
CA LEU A 134 19.52 -0.17 -4.44
C LEU A 134 20.82 0.52 -4.06
N GLY A 135 21.71 -0.18 -3.35
CA GLY A 135 23.03 0.31 -2.99
C GLY A 135 23.05 1.37 -1.89
N GLU A 136 22.07 1.37 -1.02
CA GLU A 136 22.08 2.12 0.24
C GLU A 136 22.88 1.38 1.31
N SER A 137 23.35 2.11 2.33
CA SER A 137 24.05 1.53 3.47
C SER A 137 23.63 2.22 4.77
N PRO A 138 23.27 1.47 5.84
CA PRO A 138 23.04 0.03 5.83
C PRO A 138 21.90 -0.35 4.89
N HIS A 139 21.93 -1.60 4.39
CA HIS A 139 20.86 -2.13 3.55
C HIS A 139 19.59 -2.34 4.37
N VAL A 140 18.44 -1.94 3.82
CA VAL A 140 17.13 -2.05 4.47
C VAL A 140 16.15 -2.85 3.61
N MET A 141 15.37 -3.68 4.29
CA MET A 141 14.30 -4.49 3.74
C MET A 141 12.95 -3.95 4.16
N TYR A 142 11.94 -4.24 3.39
CA TYR A 142 10.56 -3.83 3.62
C TYR A 142 9.68 -5.06 3.63
N MET A 143 8.97 -5.28 4.76
CA MET A 143 8.11 -6.44 4.94
C MET A 143 6.66 -6.01 5.00
N HIS A 144 5.89 -6.41 3.99
CA HIS A 144 4.44 -6.19 4.00
C HIS A 144 3.75 -7.24 4.85
N VAL A 145 2.77 -6.77 5.63
CA VAL A 145 1.98 -7.60 6.53
C VAL A 145 0.50 -7.44 6.25
N HIS A 146 -0.25 -8.53 6.46
CA HIS A 146 -1.70 -8.58 6.37
C HIS A 146 -2.29 -9.42 7.48
N ALA A 147 -3.45 -9.02 8.01
CA ALA A 147 -4.24 -9.83 8.93
C ALA A 147 -5.70 -9.40 8.93
N ILE A 148 -6.62 -10.35 9.13
CA ILE A 148 -8.02 -10.07 9.45
C ILE A 148 -8.36 -10.72 10.78
N GLY A 149 -8.87 -9.95 11.75
CA GLY A 149 -9.20 -10.49 13.07
C GLY A 149 -9.47 -9.44 14.13
N ASN A 150 -9.31 -9.86 15.38
CA ASN A 150 -9.47 -8.95 16.52
C ASN A 150 -8.42 -7.83 16.47
N PRO A 151 -8.83 -6.56 16.41
CA PRO A 151 -7.90 -5.46 16.19
C PRO A 151 -6.84 -5.29 17.29
N ALA A 152 -7.19 -5.49 18.55
CA ALA A 152 -6.26 -5.34 19.67
C ALA A 152 -5.23 -6.49 19.71
N ARG A 153 -5.64 -7.72 19.37
CA ARG A 153 -4.71 -8.86 19.25
C ARG A 153 -3.69 -8.65 18.13
N ILE A 154 -4.15 -8.21 16.95
CA ILE A 154 -3.25 -7.92 15.83
C ILE A 154 -2.30 -6.77 16.18
N ALA A 155 -2.80 -5.73 16.83
CA ALA A 155 -1.99 -4.60 17.29
C ALA A 155 -0.89 -5.07 18.26
N LYS A 156 -1.21 -5.95 19.21
CA LYS A 156 -0.24 -6.55 20.13
C LYS A 156 0.79 -7.40 19.39
N ALA A 157 0.37 -8.24 18.44
CA ALA A 157 1.27 -9.07 17.63
C ALA A 157 2.30 -8.21 16.88
N ILE A 158 1.85 -7.13 16.23
CA ILE A 158 2.72 -6.19 15.54
C ILE A 158 3.68 -5.50 16.51
N ARG A 159 3.19 -5.07 17.68
CA ARG A 159 4.03 -4.45 18.70
C ARG A 159 5.14 -5.41 19.16
N THR A 160 4.78 -6.67 19.48
CA THR A 160 5.73 -7.71 19.89
C THR A 160 6.78 -7.97 18.79
N ALA A 161 6.37 -8.04 17.52
CA ALA A 161 7.31 -8.21 16.42
C ALA A 161 8.29 -7.03 16.27
N LEU A 162 7.81 -5.80 16.44
CA LEU A 162 8.66 -4.61 16.39
C LEU A 162 9.66 -4.52 17.57
N GLU A 163 9.44 -5.25 18.68
CA GLU A 163 10.38 -5.32 19.80
C GLU A 163 11.66 -6.12 19.47
N PHE A 164 11.66 -6.86 18.34
CA PHE A 164 12.88 -7.47 17.78
C PHE A 164 13.71 -6.52 16.92
N THR A 165 13.35 -5.23 16.88
CA THR A 165 14.06 -4.18 16.15
C THR A 165 14.42 -3.04 17.09
N GLU A 166 15.35 -2.17 16.66
CA GLU A 166 15.64 -0.91 17.36
C GLU A 166 14.66 0.22 17.00
N THR A 167 13.52 -0.12 16.37
CA THR A 167 12.49 0.88 16.00
C THR A 167 12.03 1.66 17.23
N PRO A 168 12.06 3.00 17.22
CA PRO A 168 11.56 3.81 18.34
C PRO A 168 10.05 3.60 18.54
N LEU A 169 9.68 2.77 19.53
CA LEU A 169 8.29 2.39 19.80
C LEU A 169 7.55 3.40 20.68
N ALA A 170 8.25 4.17 21.49
CA ALA A 170 7.65 5.29 22.22
C ALA A 170 7.17 6.36 21.24
N ALA A 171 6.08 7.04 21.60
CA ALA A 171 5.65 8.20 20.84
C ALA A 171 6.78 9.24 20.87
N SER A 172 7.40 9.49 19.72
CA SER A 172 8.27 10.66 19.61
C SER A 172 7.45 11.90 19.95
N PRO A 173 7.99 12.85 20.73
CA PRO A 173 7.35 14.15 20.85
C PRO A 173 6.99 14.62 19.44
N SER A 174 5.76 15.10 19.23
CA SER A 174 5.32 15.57 17.93
C SER A 174 6.40 16.49 17.37
N ALA A 175 6.99 16.09 16.24
CA ALA A 175 7.91 16.97 15.53
C ALA A 175 7.22 18.32 15.35
N PRO A 176 7.93 19.44 15.57
CA PRO A 176 7.33 20.76 15.42
C PRO A 176 6.63 20.87 14.09
N ALA A 177 5.44 21.50 14.12
CA ALA A 177 4.60 21.69 12.96
C ALA A 177 5.42 22.14 11.74
N ALA A 178 5.20 21.44 10.64
CA ALA A 178 5.63 21.73 9.27
C ALA A 178 6.84 22.68 9.14
N ALA A 179 8.04 22.15 9.29
CA ALA A 179 9.19 22.85 8.74
C ALA A 179 8.95 23.00 7.22
N SER A 180 9.02 24.22 6.70
CA SER A 180 9.06 24.46 5.25
C SER A 180 10.20 23.64 4.66
N VAL A 181 10.01 23.09 3.47
CA VAL A 181 11.08 22.45 2.70
C VAL A 181 11.61 23.47 1.69
N ASP A 182 12.92 23.41 1.44
CA ASP A 182 13.57 24.22 0.40
C ASP A 182 13.28 23.65 -1.00
N LEU A 183 11.99 23.68 -1.37
CA LEU A 183 11.47 23.28 -2.69
C LEU A 183 10.23 24.10 -3.02
N ASP A 184 10.03 24.42 -4.31
CA ASP A 184 8.74 24.99 -4.77
C ASP A 184 7.65 23.90 -4.79
N THR A 185 7.10 23.62 -3.60
CA THR A 185 6.06 22.60 -3.43
C THR A 185 4.78 22.93 -4.21
N ALA A 186 4.51 24.22 -4.45
CA ALA A 186 3.36 24.64 -5.23
C ALA A 186 3.53 24.30 -6.72
N ALA A 187 4.72 24.53 -7.28
CA ALA A 187 5.01 24.15 -8.67
C ALA A 187 5.05 22.61 -8.82
N ILE A 188 5.63 21.87 -7.86
CA ILE A 188 5.59 20.40 -7.86
C ILE A 188 4.14 19.90 -7.84
N ALA A 189 3.29 20.45 -6.94
CA ALA A 189 1.88 20.08 -6.85
C ALA A 189 1.12 20.33 -8.16
N ARG A 190 1.31 21.49 -8.78
CA ARG A 190 0.71 21.81 -10.09
C ARG A 190 1.17 20.84 -11.19
N THR A 191 2.45 20.48 -11.19
CA THR A 191 3.03 19.56 -12.18
C THR A 191 2.50 18.15 -12.02
N ILE A 192 2.47 17.63 -10.78
CA ILE A 192 1.96 16.29 -10.47
C ILE A 192 0.43 16.21 -10.57
N GLY A 193 -0.27 17.33 -10.34
CA GLY A 193 -1.74 17.42 -10.39
C GLY A 193 -2.43 17.09 -9.06
N VAL A 194 -1.69 16.96 -7.96
CA VAL A 194 -2.25 16.77 -6.62
C VAL A 194 -1.46 17.56 -5.58
N HIS A 195 -2.13 17.96 -4.51
CA HIS A 195 -1.48 18.62 -3.38
C HIS A 195 -0.85 17.59 -2.44
N GLY A 196 0.36 17.88 -2.00
CA GLY A 196 1.09 17.10 -1.01
C GLY A 196 1.07 17.77 0.37
N LYS A 197 1.79 17.13 1.29
CA LYS A 197 2.06 17.66 2.63
C LYS A 197 3.55 17.60 2.94
N VAL A 198 4.03 18.50 3.80
CA VAL A 198 5.38 18.42 4.34
C VAL A 198 5.34 17.64 5.65
N ALA A 199 6.19 16.62 5.79
CA ALA A 199 6.37 15.86 7.02
C ALA A 199 7.83 15.43 7.15
N GLY A 200 8.45 15.63 8.32
CA GLY A 200 9.85 15.26 8.56
C GLY A 200 10.86 15.85 7.57
N GLY A 201 10.57 17.05 7.03
CA GLY A 201 11.42 17.72 6.04
C GLY A 201 11.37 17.09 4.63
N VAL A 202 10.32 16.34 4.31
CA VAL A 202 10.05 15.73 3.02
C VAL A 202 8.69 16.18 2.52
N TYR A 203 8.59 16.54 1.24
CA TYR A 203 7.31 16.82 0.59
C TYR A 203 6.74 15.50 0.04
N GLN A 204 5.57 15.12 0.52
CA GLN A 204 4.92 13.84 0.26
C GLN A 204 3.61 14.03 -0.48
N LEU A 205 3.44 13.29 -1.58
CA LEU A 205 2.20 13.27 -2.39
C LEU A 205 1.65 11.84 -2.41
N SER A 206 0.32 11.73 -2.51
CA SER A 206 -0.36 10.46 -2.62
C SER A 206 -1.42 10.54 -3.72
N VAL A 207 -1.33 9.67 -4.71
CA VAL A 207 -2.21 9.66 -5.89
C VAL A 207 -3.00 8.35 -5.90
N ALA A 208 -4.28 8.44 -5.59
CA ALA A 208 -5.16 7.28 -5.57
C ALA A 208 -5.47 6.77 -6.99
N ARG A 209 -5.72 5.48 -7.13
CA ARG A 209 -6.25 4.88 -8.35
C ARG A 209 -7.74 5.16 -8.50
N ARG A 210 -8.24 5.11 -9.74
CA ARG A 210 -9.69 5.23 -10.03
C ARG A 210 -10.43 3.92 -9.78
N GLU A 211 -9.75 2.78 -9.94
CA GLU A 211 -10.32 1.47 -9.67
C GLU A 211 -10.48 1.24 -8.17
N LYS A 212 -11.51 0.50 -7.82
CA LYS A 212 -11.66 -0.07 -6.48
C LYS A 212 -10.73 -1.27 -6.35
N ILE A 213 -10.01 -1.30 -5.26
CA ILE A 213 -9.16 -2.44 -4.90
C ILE A 213 -9.89 -3.26 -3.86
N LEU A 214 -9.94 -4.56 -4.04
CA LEU A 214 -10.61 -5.49 -3.14
C LEU A 214 -9.60 -6.53 -2.63
N ILE A 215 -9.70 -6.88 -1.35
CA ILE A 215 -9.10 -8.07 -0.75
C ILE A 215 -10.22 -8.80 -0.04
N GLU A 216 -10.41 -10.10 -0.29
CA GLU A 216 -11.49 -10.92 0.28
C GLU A 216 -12.88 -10.25 0.17
N LYS A 217 -13.17 -9.61 -0.97
CA LYS A 217 -14.41 -8.84 -1.22
C LYS A 217 -14.55 -7.52 -0.43
N HIS A 218 -13.59 -7.17 0.42
CA HIS A 218 -13.55 -5.89 1.13
C HIS A 218 -12.82 -4.83 0.31
N GLU A 219 -13.41 -3.63 0.21
CA GLU A 219 -12.76 -2.50 -0.46
C GLU A 219 -11.60 -1.98 0.40
N VAL A 220 -10.42 -1.92 -0.20
CA VAL A 220 -9.20 -1.40 0.42
C VAL A 220 -9.05 0.09 0.06
N PRO A 221 -9.18 1.01 1.02
CA PRO A 221 -9.01 2.44 0.77
C PRO A 221 -7.56 2.80 0.44
N PRO A 222 -7.32 3.90 -0.28
CA PRO A 222 -5.97 4.39 -0.61
C PRO A 222 -5.04 4.50 0.61
N ALA A 223 -5.58 4.88 1.78
CA ALA A 223 -4.83 5.00 3.04
C ALA A 223 -4.28 3.67 3.58
N MET A 224 -4.70 2.54 3.03
CA MET A 224 -4.19 1.19 3.35
C MET A 224 -2.96 0.78 2.50
N GLY A 225 -2.31 1.71 1.80
CA GLY A 225 -1.10 1.43 1.03
C GLY A 225 -1.35 1.09 -0.45
N VAL A 226 -2.55 1.38 -0.99
CA VAL A 226 -2.91 1.14 -2.40
C VAL A 226 -3.02 2.44 -3.21
N ALA A 227 -2.25 3.45 -2.85
CA ALA A 227 -2.09 4.69 -3.59
C ALA A 227 -0.62 4.90 -3.98
N THR A 228 -0.37 5.40 -5.18
CA THR A 228 0.97 5.81 -5.59
C THR A 228 1.51 6.87 -4.64
N GLY A 229 2.63 6.57 -3.99
CA GLY A 229 3.34 7.46 -3.09
C GLY A 229 4.53 8.13 -3.80
N ILE A 230 4.70 9.44 -3.65
CA ILE A 230 5.81 10.18 -4.24
C ILE A 230 6.38 11.11 -3.16
N ASN A 231 7.66 10.96 -2.86
CA ASN A 231 8.34 11.71 -1.82
C ASN A 231 9.51 12.50 -2.39
N PHE A 232 9.64 13.78 -2.00
CA PHE A 232 10.73 14.67 -2.37
C PHE A 232 11.47 15.13 -1.11
N GLN A 233 12.73 14.75 -0.97
CA GLN A 233 13.64 15.25 0.05
C GLN A 233 14.55 16.30 -0.57
N PRO A 234 14.55 17.58 -0.12
CA PRO A 234 15.45 18.58 -0.65
C PRO A 234 16.91 18.20 -0.42
N THR A 235 17.74 18.46 -1.44
CA THR A 235 19.20 18.27 -1.39
C THR A 235 19.96 19.57 -1.61
N GLY A 236 19.24 20.71 -1.66
CA GLY A 236 19.78 22.04 -1.88
C GLY A 236 19.68 22.50 -3.34
N ALA A 237 19.75 23.81 -3.54
CA ALA A 237 19.74 24.45 -4.88
C ALA A 237 18.58 24.00 -5.78
N GLY A 238 17.37 23.84 -5.24
CA GLY A 238 16.18 23.44 -6.00
C GLY A 238 16.17 21.96 -6.42
N LYS A 239 17.18 21.18 -6.01
CA LYS A 239 17.27 19.73 -6.25
C LYS A 239 16.59 18.92 -5.15
N ALA A 240 16.16 17.72 -5.51
CA ALA A 240 15.61 16.75 -4.57
C ALA A 240 16.11 15.34 -4.84
N ALA A 241 16.24 14.54 -3.77
CA ALA A 241 16.21 13.10 -3.85
C ALA A 241 14.75 12.65 -3.81
N ILE A 242 14.36 11.79 -4.74
CA ILE A 242 13.00 11.26 -4.81
C ILE A 242 12.97 9.74 -4.65
N THR A 243 11.96 9.24 -3.98
CA THR A 243 11.55 7.83 -3.98
C THR A 243 10.07 7.70 -3.70
N GLY A 244 9.54 6.52 -3.91
CA GLY A 244 8.14 6.20 -3.69
C GLY A 244 7.78 4.89 -4.36
N ASP A 245 6.50 4.67 -4.56
CA ASP A 245 6.02 3.54 -5.33
C ASP A 245 4.84 3.90 -6.23
N PHE A 246 4.85 3.42 -7.46
CA PHE A 246 3.70 3.41 -8.34
C PHE A 246 2.85 2.18 -8.05
N VAL A 247 1.54 2.38 -7.89
CA VAL A 247 0.57 1.29 -7.78
C VAL A 247 -0.04 1.04 -9.16
N LEU A 248 0.21 -0.13 -9.75
CA LEU A 248 -0.01 -0.44 -11.16
C LEU A 248 -0.85 -1.69 -11.33
N ILE A 249 -1.60 -1.75 -12.42
CA ILE A 249 -2.11 -3.04 -12.96
C ILE A 249 -1.19 -3.52 -14.08
N GLY A 250 -1.23 -4.80 -14.42
CA GLY A 250 -0.23 -5.43 -15.30
C GLY A 250 0.06 -4.69 -16.59
N ARG A 251 -0.98 -4.15 -17.29
CA ARG A 251 -0.79 -3.41 -18.55
C ARG A 251 -0.09 -2.06 -18.41
N GLU A 252 0.02 -1.52 -17.19
CA GLU A 252 0.64 -0.22 -16.90
C GLU A 252 2.13 -0.34 -16.57
N VAL A 253 2.60 -1.53 -16.20
CA VAL A 253 3.98 -1.75 -15.70
C VAL A 253 5.04 -1.27 -16.71
N ASN A 254 5.04 -1.81 -17.91
CA ASN A 254 6.05 -1.44 -18.91
C ASN A 254 5.92 -0.01 -19.43
N PRO A 255 4.71 0.54 -19.69
CA PRO A 255 4.55 1.96 -20.01
C PRO A 255 5.10 2.92 -18.94
N VAL A 256 4.85 2.64 -17.65
CA VAL A 256 5.38 3.45 -16.54
C VAL A 256 6.89 3.30 -16.43
N LEU A 257 7.43 2.08 -16.50
CA LEU A 257 8.87 1.82 -16.53
C LEU A 257 9.57 2.63 -17.63
N TRP A 258 8.98 2.66 -18.83
CA TRP A 258 9.52 3.41 -19.95
C TRP A 258 9.61 4.91 -19.66
N GLU A 259 8.52 5.53 -19.19
CA GLU A 259 8.49 6.96 -18.89
C GLU A 259 9.50 7.35 -17.80
N LEU A 260 9.61 6.54 -16.73
CA LEU A 260 10.58 6.77 -15.66
C LEU A 260 12.01 6.71 -16.20
N THR A 261 12.33 5.69 -16.99
CA THR A 261 13.66 5.51 -17.60
C THR A 261 14.02 6.67 -18.53
N GLN A 262 13.07 7.13 -19.40
CA GLN A 262 13.30 8.27 -20.28
C GLN A 262 13.51 9.59 -19.50
N ALA A 263 12.92 9.71 -18.32
CA ALA A 263 13.11 10.85 -17.43
C ALA A 263 14.40 10.77 -16.59
N GLY A 264 15.20 9.72 -16.72
CA GLY A 264 16.40 9.49 -15.92
C GLY A 264 16.09 9.10 -14.46
N ILE A 265 14.89 8.56 -14.20
CA ILE A 265 14.46 8.07 -12.90
C ILE A 265 14.70 6.55 -12.86
N GLN A 266 15.60 6.10 -12.00
CA GLN A 266 15.94 4.69 -11.84
C GLN A 266 14.76 3.93 -11.22
N VAL A 267 14.32 2.84 -11.83
CA VAL A 267 13.43 1.86 -11.19
C VAL A 267 14.28 0.93 -10.33
N THR A 268 13.89 0.75 -9.09
CA THR A 268 14.67 0.00 -8.09
C THR A 268 14.07 -1.35 -7.72
N ALA A 269 12.74 -1.51 -7.91
CA ALA A 269 12.06 -2.80 -7.73
C ALA A 269 10.71 -2.81 -8.48
N ILE A 270 10.26 -4.01 -8.87
CA ILE A 270 8.92 -4.28 -9.39
C ILE A 270 8.45 -5.59 -8.73
N HIS A 271 7.36 -5.54 -7.98
CA HIS A 271 6.86 -6.69 -7.22
C HIS A 271 5.38 -6.51 -6.82
N SER A 272 4.82 -7.43 -6.04
CA SER A 272 3.49 -7.32 -5.43
C SER A 272 3.62 -7.07 -3.93
N HIS A 273 2.68 -6.33 -3.34
CA HIS A 273 2.56 -6.14 -1.88
C HIS A 273 1.52 -7.07 -1.24
N MET A 274 0.57 -7.57 -2.03
CA MET A 274 -0.53 -8.42 -1.58
C MET A 274 -0.54 -9.74 -2.36
N ILE A 275 -1.32 -10.72 -1.86
CA ILE A 275 -1.41 -12.05 -2.46
C ILE A 275 -2.70 -12.20 -3.28
N ASP A 276 -3.84 -11.72 -2.78
CA ASP A 276 -5.18 -12.02 -3.33
C ASP A 276 -6.01 -10.77 -3.66
N GLU A 277 -5.37 -9.66 -3.98
CA GLU A 277 -6.07 -8.43 -4.35
C GLU A 277 -6.66 -8.47 -5.76
N GLN A 278 -7.74 -7.72 -5.96
CA GLN A 278 -8.41 -7.53 -7.24
C GLN A 278 -8.68 -6.04 -7.52
N PRO A 279 -8.28 -5.52 -8.71
CA PRO A 279 -7.44 -6.19 -9.70
C PRO A 279 -6.04 -6.50 -9.14
N ARG A 280 -5.32 -7.46 -9.75
CA ARG A 280 -3.93 -7.74 -9.40
C ARG A 280 -3.09 -6.48 -9.53
N LEU A 281 -2.36 -6.13 -8.46
CA LEU A 281 -1.51 -4.94 -8.39
C LEU A 281 -0.02 -5.31 -8.45
N TYR A 282 0.72 -4.40 -9.05
CA TYR A 282 2.18 -4.38 -9.06
C TYR A 282 2.62 -3.04 -8.49
N PHE A 283 3.70 -3.07 -7.74
CA PHE A 283 4.31 -1.91 -7.12
C PHE A 283 5.69 -1.70 -7.73
N MET A 284 5.98 -0.45 -8.11
CA MET A 284 7.23 -0.11 -8.78
C MET A 284 7.90 1.00 -8.02
N HIS A 285 9.01 0.66 -7.35
CA HIS A 285 9.83 1.62 -6.62
C HIS A 285 10.82 2.31 -7.56
N PHE A 286 11.17 3.53 -7.20
CA PHE A 286 12.06 4.36 -8.00
C PHE A 286 12.96 5.24 -7.14
N TRP A 287 14.07 5.69 -7.74
CA TRP A 287 15.02 6.61 -7.14
C TRP A 287 15.60 7.56 -8.19
N ALA A 288 15.76 8.84 -7.84
CA ALA A 288 16.55 9.81 -8.58
C ALA A 288 17.00 10.99 -7.70
N ILE A 289 18.05 11.68 -8.13
CA ILE A 289 18.47 12.98 -7.58
C ILE A 289 18.67 13.93 -8.75
N ASP A 290 17.84 14.99 -8.84
CA ASP A 290 17.97 16.02 -9.88
C ASP A 290 17.17 17.30 -9.48
N ASP A 291 17.03 18.25 -10.40
CA ASP A 291 16.08 19.36 -10.28
C ASP A 291 14.67 18.85 -9.98
N ALA A 292 14.06 19.37 -8.92
CA ALA A 292 12.78 18.87 -8.42
C ALA A 292 11.63 18.98 -9.42
N LEU A 293 11.60 20.04 -10.24
CA LEU A 293 10.55 20.22 -11.26
C LEU A 293 10.79 19.34 -12.47
N LYS A 294 12.04 19.07 -12.85
CA LYS A 294 12.38 18.08 -13.89
C LYS A 294 11.89 16.69 -13.45
N LEU A 295 12.19 16.29 -12.23
CA LEU A 295 11.70 15.02 -11.67
C LEU A 295 10.18 14.96 -11.60
N ALA A 296 9.51 16.04 -11.18
CA ALA A 296 8.06 16.13 -11.15
C ALA A 296 7.42 15.94 -12.54
N ARG A 297 8.03 16.50 -13.60
CA ARG A 297 7.56 16.29 -15.00
C ARG A 297 7.69 14.82 -15.43
N GLY A 298 8.82 14.18 -15.12
CA GLY A 298 9.02 12.75 -15.41
C GLY A 298 7.99 11.86 -14.67
N LEU A 299 7.78 12.13 -13.38
CA LEU A 299 6.76 11.42 -12.58
C LEU A 299 5.33 11.67 -13.10
N ARG A 300 5.04 12.90 -13.61
CA ARG A 300 3.73 13.21 -14.23
C ARG A 300 3.52 12.40 -15.50
N ALA A 301 4.54 12.32 -16.37
CA ALA A 301 4.48 11.51 -17.59
C ALA A 301 4.20 10.03 -17.27
N ALA A 302 4.86 9.48 -16.25
CA ALA A 302 4.62 8.13 -15.76
C ALA A 302 3.19 7.95 -15.18
N LEU A 303 2.69 8.91 -14.38
CA LEU A 303 1.32 8.91 -13.86
C LEU A 303 0.27 8.96 -14.99
N ASP A 304 0.56 9.61 -16.11
CA ASP A 304 -0.35 9.68 -17.26
C ASP A 304 -0.53 8.32 -17.97
N ARG A 305 0.35 7.34 -17.69
CA ARG A 305 0.22 5.94 -18.13
C ARG A 305 -0.62 5.07 -17.20
N THR A 306 -1.16 5.65 -16.14
CA THR A 306 -1.95 4.93 -15.13
C THR A 306 -3.39 5.42 -15.07
N ALA A 307 -4.27 4.62 -14.47
CA ALA A 307 -5.62 5.04 -14.13
C ALA A 307 -5.67 5.82 -12.80
N SER A 308 -4.71 6.68 -12.55
CA SER A 308 -4.67 7.54 -11.37
C SER A 308 -5.77 8.61 -11.37
N LYS A 309 -6.22 9.01 -10.19
CA LYS A 309 -7.10 10.17 -10.00
C LYS A 309 -6.26 11.44 -10.22
N LYS A 310 -6.86 12.39 -10.94
CA LYS A 310 -6.30 13.72 -11.15
C LYS A 310 -6.95 14.70 -10.21
#